data_55042f7dbd88c7e685317ebe1622fc50
#
_entry.id   55042f7dbd88c7e685317ebe1622fc50
#
_cell.length_a   1.000
_cell.length_b   1.000
_cell.length_c   1.000
_cell.angle_alpha   90.00
_cell.angle_beta   90.00
_cell.angle_gamma   90.00
#
_symmetry.space_group_name_H-M   'P 1'
#
loop_
_entity.id
_entity.type
_entity.pdbx_description
1 polymer ?
#
loop_
_entity_poly.entity_id
_entity_poly.type
_entity_poly.pdbx_seq_one_letter_code
_entity_poly.pdbx_strand_id
1 'polypeptide(L)'
;LKNIQLDIPTKEVTAIIGPSGCGKSTFIKTLNRMVELVPSVKMTGSINYNGQNIFDPRYKVEQLRTDVGMVFQKPNPFPKSIYENIAYGPKIHGIKDKTILDEIVEKSLKGAALWDEVKDRLKQNAFGLSGGQQQRLCIARSLAVEPEVLLMDEPTSALDPISTSKVEELIQTLKKDYSIIIVTHNM
;
A
#
# COMPACT_ATOMS: atom_id res chain seq x y z
N LEU A 1 -3.70 -14.15 -17.13
CA LEU A 1 -4.59 -13.03 -17.42
C LEU A 1 -4.55 -12.74 -18.91
N LYS A 2 -5.71 -12.55 -19.56
CA LYS A 2 -5.80 -12.28 -20.99
C LYS A 2 -6.88 -11.24 -21.26
N ASN A 3 -6.61 -10.32 -22.22
CA ASN A 3 -7.59 -9.35 -22.73
C ASN A 3 -8.27 -8.52 -21.61
N ILE A 4 -7.49 -8.00 -20.67
CA ILE A 4 -8.02 -7.10 -19.66
C ILE A 4 -8.09 -5.70 -20.25
N GLN A 5 -9.26 -5.08 -20.15
CA GLN A 5 -9.48 -3.68 -20.45
C GLN A 5 -10.28 -3.06 -19.30
N LEU A 6 -9.71 -2.08 -18.64
CA LEU A 6 -10.28 -1.48 -17.45
C LEU A 6 -9.79 -0.03 -17.31
N ASP A 7 -10.72 0.87 -17.05
CA ASP A 7 -10.44 2.23 -16.61
C ASP A 7 -10.69 2.33 -15.10
N ILE A 8 -9.73 2.92 -14.38
CA ILE A 8 -9.79 3.05 -12.93
C ILE A 8 -9.99 4.53 -12.59
N PRO A 9 -11.11 4.89 -11.97
CA PRO A 9 -11.39 6.27 -11.60
C PRO A 9 -10.46 6.73 -10.46
N THR A 10 -10.17 8.03 -10.45
CA THR A 10 -9.35 8.67 -9.41
C THR A 10 -10.18 8.97 -8.16
N LYS A 11 -9.55 8.88 -6.97
CA LYS A 11 -10.17 9.18 -5.67
C LYS A 11 -11.45 8.37 -5.40
N GLU A 12 -11.43 7.12 -5.83
CA GLU A 12 -12.49 6.15 -5.59
C GLU A 12 -11.88 4.81 -5.13
N VAL A 13 -12.75 3.92 -4.64
CA VAL A 13 -12.38 2.54 -4.33
C VAL A 13 -12.82 1.65 -5.48
N THR A 14 -11.86 1.08 -6.20
CA THR A 14 -12.10 0.05 -7.21
C THR A 14 -11.87 -1.32 -6.59
N ALA A 15 -12.92 -2.10 -6.41
CA ALA A 15 -12.84 -3.46 -5.89
C ALA A 15 -12.74 -4.50 -7.02
N ILE A 16 -11.73 -5.36 -6.95
CA ILE A 16 -11.52 -6.49 -7.87
C ILE A 16 -11.91 -7.77 -7.12
N ILE A 17 -13.01 -8.38 -7.55
CA ILE A 17 -13.61 -9.53 -6.90
C ILE A 17 -13.52 -10.75 -7.81
N GLY A 18 -13.36 -11.93 -7.23
CA GLY A 18 -13.33 -13.18 -7.97
C GLY A 18 -12.80 -14.34 -7.13
N PRO A 19 -12.92 -15.58 -7.61
CA PRO A 19 -12.49 -16.77 -6.86
C PRO A 19 -10.97 -16.78 -6.62
N SER A 20 -10.53 -17.55 -5.62
CA SER A 20 -9.12 -17.77 -5.36
C SER A 20 -8.41 -18.34 -6.59
N GLY A 21 -7.19 -17.89 -6.84
CA GLY A 21 -6.37 -18.36 -7.95
C GLY A 21 -6.71 -17.79 -9.34
N CYS A 22 -7.76 -16.97 -9.50
CA CYS A 22 -8.11 -16.39 -10.81
C CYS A 22 -7.14 -15.28 -11.30
N GLY A 23 -6.14 -14.92 -10.50
CA GLY A 23 -5.09 -13.97 -10.90
C GLY A 23 -5.23 -12.54 -10.38
N LYS A 24 -6.12 -12.25 -9.43
CA LYS A 24 -6.33 -10.91 -8.85
C LYS A 24 -5.03 -10.30 -8.30
N SER A 25 -4.30 -11.06 -7.47
CA SER A 25 -3.02 -10.62 -6.90
C SER A 25 -1.95 -10.43 -7.98
N THR A 26 -1.98 -11.20 -9.06
CA THR A 26 -1.11 -10.99 -10.21
C THR A 26 -1.47 -9.69 -10.92
N PHE A 27 -2.77 -9.45 -11.13
CA PHE A 27 -3.24 -8.23 -11.78
C PHE A 27 -2.83 -6.97 -10.99
N ILE A 28 -3.12 -6.92 -9.71
CA ILE A 28 -2.81 -5.73 -8.90
C ILE A 28 -1.30 -5.43 -8.89
N LYS A 29 -0.44 -6.47 -8.89
CA LYS A 29 1.01 -6.34 -8.96
C LYS A 29 1.54 -5.91 -10.34
N THR A 30 0.72 -5.96 -11.40
CA THR A 30 1.12 -5.38 -12.70
C THR A 30 1.07 -3.85 -12.67
N LEU A 31 0.16 -3.27 -11.87
CA LEU A 31 -0.08 -1.83 -11.82
C LEU A 31 1.11 -1.02 -11.27
N ASN A 32 2.00 -1.65 -10.49
CA ASN A 32 3.24 -1.06 -9.99
C ASN A 32 4.50 -1.80 -10.47
N ARG A 33 4.35 -2.65 -11.49
CA ARG A 33 5.43 -3.44 -12.09
C ARG A 33 6.14 -4.40 -11.12
N MET A 34 5.52 -4.73 -9.96
CA MET A 34 6.10 -5.72 -9.06
C MET A 34 6.08 -7.15 -9.63
N VAL A 35 5.19 -7.42 -10.57
CA VAL A 35 5.13 -8.73 -11.24
C VAL A 35 6.39 -9.03 -12.04
N GLU A 36 7.15 -8.01 -12.49
CA GLU A 36 8.43 -8.16 -13.19
C GLU A 36 9.54 -8.76 -12.32
N LEU A 37 9.37 -8.75 -10.99
CA LEU A 37 10.31 -9.43 -10.07
C LEU A 37 10.23 -10.96 -10.18
N VAL A 38 9.24 -11.49 -10.89
CA VAL A 38 9.09 -12.92 -11.18
C VAL A 38 9.63 -13.21 -12.58
N PRO A 39 10.82 -13.86 -12.75
CA PRO A 39 11.51 -13.97 -14.04
C PRO A 39 10.73 -14.68 -15.15
N SER A 40 9.75 -15.52 -14.80
CA SER A 40 8.94 -16.28 -15.76
C SER A 40 7.75 -15.49 -16.33
N VAL A 41 7.47 -14.31 -15.81
CA VAL A 41 6.29 -13.52 -16.22
C VAL A 41 6.59 -12.77 -17.52
N LYS A 42 5.69 -12.92 -18.48
CA LYS A 42 5.67 -12.12 -19.72
C LYS A 42 4.43 -11.27 -19.72
N MET A 43 4.61 -9.98 -19.98
CA MET A 43 3.52 -9.01 -20.10
C MET A 43 3.48 -8.45 -21.51
N THR A 44 2.26 -8.25 -22.01
CA THR A 44 1.99 -7.56 -23.27
C THR A 44 0.82 -6.61 -23.08
N GLY A 45 0.77 -5.53 -23.85
CA GLY A 45 -0.25 -4.49 -23.74
C GLY A 45 0.31 -3.22 -23.15
N SER A 46 -0.58 -2.36 -22.64
CA SER A 46 -0.21 -1.07 -22.04
C SER A 46 -1.00 -0.81 -20.77
N ILE A 47 -0.38 -0.15 -19.82
CA ILE A 47 -1.04 0.44 -18.65
C ILE A 47 -0.64 1.91 -18.66
N ASN A 48 -1.62 2.79 -18.75
CA ASN A 48 -1.40 4.22 -18.76
C ASN A 48 -1.64 4.78 -17.36
N TYR A 49 -0.65 5.50 -16.84
CA TYR A 49 -0.71 6.24 -15.60
C TYR A 49 -0.28 7.68 -15.87
N ASN A 50 -1.11 8.66 -15.52
CA ASN A 50 -0.89 10.08 -15.81
C ASN A 50 -0.50 10.34 -17.30
N GLY A 51 -1.20 9.66 -18.23
CA GLY A 51 -0.98 9.81 -19.68
C GLY A 51 0.27 9.13 -20.24
N GLN A 52 1.03 8.38 -19.44
CA GLN A 52 2.22 7.66 -19.87
C GLN A 52 2.06 6.15 -19.67
N ASN A 53 2.51 5.38 -20.67
CA ASN A 53 2.56 3.93 -20.51
C ASN A 53 3.67 3.55 -19.53
N ILE A 54 3.31 2.91 -18.42
CA ILE A 54 4.27 2.50 -17.39
C ILE A 54 5.29 1.45 -17.87
N PHE A 55 5.06 0.80 -19.01
CA PHE A 55 5.99 -0.15 -19.64
C PHE A 55 6.95 0.48 -20.64
N ASP A 56 6.89 1.81 -20.87
CA ASP A 56 7.91 2.50 -21.67
C ASP A 56 9.28 2.31 -21.00
N PRO A 57 10.33 1.90 -21.75
CA PRO A 57 11.68 1.71 -21.19
C PRO A 57 12.26 2.95 -20.50
N ARG A 58 11.77 4.13 -20.84
CA ARG A 58 12.18 5.41 -20.23
C ARG A 58 11.43 5.74 -18.93
N TYR A 59 10.37 4.97 -18.60
CA TYR A 59 9.58 5.22 -17.42
C TYR A 59 10.37 4.86 -16.14
N LYS A 60 10.45 5.78 -15.20
CA LYS A 60 11.17 5.59 -13.92
C LYS A 60 10.35 4.71 -12.97
N VAL A 61 10.73 3.44 -12.84
CA VAL A 61 10.01 2.46 -12.01
C VAL A 61 9.99 2.84 -10.53
N GLU A 62 11.08 3.46 -10.05
CA GLU A 62 11.17 3.95 -8.68
C GLU A 62 10.10 5.00 -8.39
N GLN A 63 9.88 5.95 -9.32
CA GLN A 63 8.83 6.95 -9.22
C GLN A 63 7.45 6.29 -9.22
N LEU A 64 7.21 5.35 -10.14
CA LEU A 64 5.95 4.60 -10.17
C LEU A 64 5.65 3.95 -8.82
N ARG A 65 6.66 3.34 -8.17
CA ARG A 65 6.48 2.66 -6.89
C ARG A 65 6.36 3.60 -5.69
N THR A 66 6.75 4.86 -5.86
CA THR A 66 6.45 5.93 -4.91
C THR A 66 5.00 6.36 -5.04
N ASP A 67 4.56 6.62 -6.27
CA ASP A 67 3.22 7.13 -6.57
C ASP A 67 2.14 6.04 -6.39
N VAL A 68 2.50 4.77 -6.58
CA VAL A 68 1.59 3.61 -6.51
C VAL A 68 2.05 2.66 -5.40
N GLY A 69 1.62 2.95 -4.19
CA GLY A 69 1.93 2.17 -2.98
C GLY A 69 1.24 0.81 -2.95
N MET A 70 1.81 -0.14 -2.21
CA MET A 70 1.29 -1.51 -2.12
C MET A 70 1.17 -1.98 -0.68
N VAL A 71 -0.02 -2.46 -0.32
CA VAL A 71 -0.33 -3.14 0.95
C VAL A 71 -0.61 -4.61 0.65
N PHE A 72 0.13 -5.51 1.30
CA PHE A 72 0.06 -6.94 1.06
C PHE A 72 -0.96 -7.63 1.97
N GLN A 73 -1.39 -8.80 1.56
CA GLN A 73 -2.31 -9.67 2.28
C GLN A 73 -1.82 -10.00 3.70
N LYS A 74 -0.54 -10.37 3.83
CA LYS A 74 0.08 -10.58 5.14
C LYS A 74 0.84 -9.31 5.53
N PRO A 75 0.64 -8.79 6.75
CA PRO A 75 1.45 -7.70 7.25
C PRO A 75 2.94 -8.02 7.11
N ASN A 76 3.71 -7.08 6.62
CA ASN A 76 5.14 -7.24 6.37
C ASN A 76 5.96 -6.05 6.90
N PRO A 77 5.85 -5.74 8.20
CA PRO A 77 6.68 -4.71 8.78
C PRO A 77 8.15 -5.09 8.68
N PHE A 78 9.03 -4.11 8.57
CA PHE A 78 10.46 -4.33 8.66
C PHE A 78 10.85 -4.74 10.10
N PRO A 79 11.94 -5.53 10.30
CA PRO A 79 12.46 -5.87 11.63
C PRO A 79 13.16 -4.66 12.27
N LYS A 80 12.42 -3.59 12.43
CA LYS A 80 12.81 -2.27 12.92
C LYS A 80 11.75 -1.75 13.89
N SER A 81 12.00 -0.59 14.50
CA SER A 81 11.01 0.09 15.32
C SER A 81 9.79 0.54 14.50
N ILE A 82 8.69 0.86 15.19
CA ILE A 82 7.49 1.45 14.60
C ILE A 82 7.86 2.72 13.84
N TYR A 83 8.63 3.61 14.46
CA TYR A 83 9.14 4.84 13.86
C TYR A 83 9.93 4.57 12.57
N GLU A 84 10.93 3.68 12.64
CA GLU A 84 11.80 3.40 11.50
C GLU A 84 11.07 2.70 10.35
N ASN A 85 9.97 1.99 10.60
CA ASN A 85 9.13 1.46 9.53
C ASN A 85 8.55 2.56 8.65
N ILE A 86 8.10 3.65 9.26
CA ILE A 86 7.46 4.76 8.54
C ILE A 86 8.50 5.70 7.96
N ALA A 87 9.50 6.07 8.75
CA ALA A 87 10.58 6.98 8.33
C ALA A 87 11.47 6.41 7.23
N TYR A 88 11.39 5.10 6.94
CA TYR A 88 12.26 4.42 5.97
C TYR A 88 12.11 4.98 4.56
N GLY A 89 10.89 5.08 4.04
CA GLY A 89 10.62 5.63 2.71
C GLY A 89 11.10 7.08 2.57
N PRO A 90 10.63 8.01 3.41
CA PRO A 90 11.10 9.39 3.41
C PRO A 90 12.63 9.54 3.47
N LYS A 91 13.33 8.72 4.28
CA LYS A 91 14.80 8.74 4.35
C LYS A 91 15.45 8.33 3.03
N ILE A 92 14.93 7.31 2.35
CA ILE A 92 15.42 6.89 1.01
C ILE A 92 15.22 8.00 -0.01
N HIS A 93 14.13 8.75 0.09
CA HIS A 93 13.85 9.93 -0.75
C HIS A 93 14.62 11.18 -0.33
N GLY A 94 15.60 11.06 0.57
CA GLY A 94 16.56 12.12 0.92
C GLY A 94 16.14 13.02 2.08
N ILE A 95 15.02 12.77 2.74
CA ILE A 95 14.62 13.54 3.93
C ILE A 95 15.50 13.12 5.12
N LYS A 96 16.32 14.05 5.61
CA LYS A 96 17.27 13.82 6.73
C LYS A 96 16.90 14.61 7.97
N ASP A 97 16.13 15.67 7.82
CA ASP A 97 15.69 16.49 8.94
C ASP A 97 14.80 15.71 9.89
N LYS A 98 15.20 15.69 11.16
CA LYS A 98 14.49 14.90 12.18
C LYS A 98 13.09 15.44 12.45
N THR A 99 12.92 16.76 12.46
CA THR A 99 11.63 17.40 12.72
C THR A 99 10.63 17.04 11.63
N ILE A 100 11.06 17.14 10.36
CA ILE A 100 10.23 16.74 9.21
C ILE A 100 9.88 15.25 9.27
N LEU A 101 10.84 14.39 9.65
CA LEU A 101 10.57 12.96 9.81
C LEU A 101 9.58 12.69 10.94
N ASP A 102 9.68 13.39 12.06
CA ASP A 102 8.76 13.26 13.20
C ASP A 102 7.33 13.65 12.78
N GLU A 103 7.17 14.74 12.03
CA GLU A 103 5.88 15.18 11.48
C GLU A 103 5.28 14.15 10.49
N ILE A 104 6.10 13.61 9.58
CA ILE A 104 5.66 12.58 8.63
C ILE A 104 5.22 11.33 9.37
N VAL A 105 5.97 10.89 10.37
CA VAL A 105 5.64 9.69 11.17
C VAL A 105 4.31 9.89 11.90
N GLU A 106 4.12 11.03 12.56
CA GLU A 106 2.88 11.34 13.26
C GLU A 106 1.70 11.41 12.28
N LYS A 107 1.84 12.17 11.18
CA LYS A 107 0.81 12.30 10.12
C LYS A 107 0.41 10.93 9.56
N SER A 108 1.38 10.09 9.23
CA SER A 108 1.14 8.77 8.65
C SER A 108 0.46 7.81 9.62
N LEU A 109 0.86 7.81 10.89
CA LEU A 109 0.23 7.00 11.93
C LEU A 109 -1.20 7.47 12.24
N LYS A 110 -1.45 8.78 12.25
CA LYS A 110 -2.81 9.35 12.36
C LYS A 110 -3.65 8.96 11.14
N GLY A 111 -3.09 9.10 9.93
CA GLY A 111 -3.74 8.70 8.69
C GLY A 111 -4.10 7.22 8.62
N ALA A 112 -3.36 6.36 9.33
CA ALA A 112 -3.64 4.92 9.46
C ALA A 112 -4.44 4.56 10.72
N ALA A 113 -5.01 5.52 11.45
CA ALA A 113 -5.75 5.33 12.71
C ALA A 113 -4.97 4.47 13.72
N LEU A 114 -3.64 4.67 13.83
CA LEU A 114 -2.77 3.89 14.70
C LEU A 114 -2.04 4.74 15.75
N TRP A 115 -2.00 6.07 15.58
CA TRP A 115 -1.23 6.99 16.43
C TRP A 115 -1.49 6.81 17.92
N ASP A 116 -2.74 6.85 18.35
CA ASP A 116 -3.11 6.79 19.76
C ASP A 116 -2.74 5.47 20.44
N GLU A 117 -2.62 4.39 19.65
CA GLU A 117 -2.24 3.08 20.16
C GLU A 117 -0.72 2.91 20.31
N VAL A 118 0.11 3.74 19.62
CA VAL A 118 1.56 3.50 19.52
C VAL A 118 2.44 4.71 19.86
N LYS A 119 1.89 5.91 20.01
CA LYS A 119 2.65 7.16 20.21
C LYS A 119 3.69 7.10 21.35
N ASP A 120 3.39 6.36 22.42
CA ASP A 120 4.26 6.24 23.59
C ASP A 120 5.31 5.12 23.44
N ARG A 121 5.29 4.37 22.32
CA ARG A 121 6.17 3.22 22.08
C ARG A 121 6.76 3.15 20.67
N LEU A 122 6.93 4.30 20.02
CA LEU A 122 7.45 4.40 18.63
C LEU A 122 8.82 3.75 18.42
N LYS A 123 9.64 3.65 19.48
CA LYS A 123 10.96 3.01 19.45
C LYS A 123 10.92 1.49 19.61
N GLN A 124 9.77 0.92 19.97
CA GLN A 124 9.63 -0.53 20.11
C GLN A 124 9.60 -1.22 18.75
N ASN A 125 10.02 -2.50 18.73
CA ASN A 125 10.02 -3.31 17.53
C ASN A 125 8.60 -3.51 17.01
N ALA A 126 8.41 -3.33 15.70
CA ALA A 126 7.12 -3.45 15.04
C ALA A 126 6.51 -4.87 15.12
N PHE A 127 7.32 -5.90 15.28
CA PHE A 127 6.82 -7.27 15.47
C PHE A 127 6.10 -7.49 16.81
N GLY A 128 6.26 -6.60 17.77
CA GLY A 128 5.49 -6.61 19.02
C GLY A 128 4.06 -6.10 18.91
N LEU A 129 3.64 -5.62 17.73
CA LEU A 129 2.29 -5.19 17.44
C LEU A 129 1.38 -6.38 17.12
N SER A 130 0.07 -6.25 17.40
CA SER A 130 -0.94 -7.22 16.93
C SER A 130 -1.02 -7.26 15.40
N GLY A 131 -1.59 -8.32 14.81
CA GLY A 131 -1.72 -8.45 13.36
C GLY A 131 -2.43 -7.25 12.71
N GLY A 132 -3.53 -6.79 13.30
CA GLY A 132 -4.25 -5.61 12.81
C GLY A 132 -3.45 -4.31 12.97
N GLN A 133 -2.67 -4.17 14.04
CA GLN A 133 -1.76 -3.03 14.21
C GLN A 133 -0.61 -3.08 13.20
N GLN A 134 -0.04 -4.26 12.94
CA GLN A 134 0.99 -4.43 11.91
C GLN A 134 0.45 -4.08 10.51
N GLN A 135 -0.78 -4.47 10.20
CA GLN A 135 -1.41 -4.12 8.92
C GLN A 135 -1.58 -2.61 8.78
N ARG A 136 -2.12 -1.95 9.81
CA ARG A 136 -2.24 -0.48 9.81
C ARG A 136 -0.88 0.22 9.79
N LEU A 137 0.16 -0.37 10.38
CA LEU A 137 1.53 0.13 10.25
C LEU A 137 2.04 0.03 8.81
N CYS A 138 1.74 -1.07 8.09
CA CYS A 138 2.08 -1.20 6.67
C CYS A 138 1.33 -0.19 5.80
N ILE A 139 0.07 0.13 6.14
CA ILE A 139 -0.67 1.22 5.49
C ILE A 139 0.01 2.56 5.79
N ALA A 140 0.31 2.88 7.06
CA ALA A 140 1.00 4.11 7.46
C ALA A 140 2.34 4.28 6.73
N ARG A 141 3.11 3.19 6.59
CA ARG A 141 4.36 3.18 5.83
C ARG A 141 4.15 3.56 4.36
N SER A 142 3.08 3.08 3.74
CA SER A 142 2.74 3.45 2.37
C SER A 142 2.32 4.92 2.26
N LEU A 143 1.59 5.45 3.25
CA LEU A 143 1.17 6.86 3.28
C LEU A 143 2.33 7.83 3.48
N ALA A 144 3.43 7.39 4.10
CA ALA A 144 4.57 8.25 4.44
C ALA A 144 5.33 8.83 3.23
N VAL A 145 5.15 8.26 2.05
CA VAL A 145 5.72 8.75 0.80
C VAL A 145 4.69 9.49 -0.06
N GLU A 146 3.50 9.77 0.48
CA GLU A 146 2.40 10.50 -0.15
C GLU A 146 2.02 9.95 -1.55
N PRO A 147 1.64 8.67 -1.67
CA PRO A 147 1.29 8.07 -2.95
C PRO A 147 0.00 8.67 -3.51
N GLU A 148 -0.22 8.59 -4.81
CA GLU A 148 -1.51 8.93 -5.45
C GLU A 148 -2.48 7.73 -5.45
N VAL A 149 -1.92 6.52 -5.51
CA VAL A 149 -2.67 5.27 -5.60
C VAL A 149 -2.24 4.30 -4.51
N LEU A 150 -3.20 3.65 -3.86
CA LEU A 150 -2.97 2.57 -2.91
C LEU A 150 -3.52 1.27 -3.47
N LEU A 151 -2.63 0.32 -3.72
CA LEU A 151 -2.97 -1.05 -4.07
C LEU A 151 -3.09 -1.89 -2.80
N MET A 152 -4.18 -2.63 -2.64
CA MET A 152 -4.42 -3.45 -1.46
C MET A 152 -4.78 -4.88 -1.87
N ASP A 153 -3.88 -5.83 -1.62
CA ASP A 153 -4.07 -7.25 -1.94
C ASP A 153 -4.64 -7.96 -0.71
N GLU A 154 -5.96 -8.13 -0.65
CA GLU A 154 -6.70 -8.80 0.46
C GLU A 154 -6.29 -8.30 1.87
N PRO A 155 -6.33 -6.98 2.14
CA PRO A 155 -5.70 -6.39 3.31
C PRO A 155 -6.26 -6.84 4.66
N THR A 156 -7.42 -7.50 4.67
CA THR A 156 -8.14 -7.93 5.89
C THR A 156 -8.22 -9.44 6.07
N SER A 157 -7.81 -10.23 5.07
CA SER A 157 -8.03 -11.69 5.06
C SER A 157 -7.30 -12.47 6.17
N ALA A 158 -6.23 -11.90 6.74
CA ALA A 158 -5.44 -12.50 7.82
C ALA A 158 -5.75 -11.90 9.20
N LEU A 159 -6.81 -11.08 9.32
CA LEU A 159 -7.14 -10.33 10.53
C LEU A 159 -8.34 -10.92 11.25
N ASP A 160 -8.41 -10.67 12.55
CA ASP A 160 -9.60 -10.91 13.36
C ASP A 160 -10.74 -9.92 12.98
N PRO A 161 -12.01 -10.20 13.32
CA PRO A 161 -13.15 -9.38 12.91
C PRO A 161 -13.05 -7.91 13.36
N ILE A 162 -12.53 -7.63 14.56
CA ILE A 162 -12.39 -6.27 15.10
C ILE A 162 -11.35 -5.50 14.31
N SER A 163 -10.20 -6.12 14.04
CA SER A 163 -9.14 -5.54 13.21
C SER A 163 -9.58 -5.34 11.76
N THR A 164 -10.40 -6.25 11.22
CA THR A 164 -11.00 -6.14 9.88
C THR A 164 -11.85 -4.87 9.80
N SER A 165 -12.82 -4.67 10.70
CA SER A 165 -13.67 -3.47 10.72
C SER A 165 -12.86 -2.19 10.78
N LYS A 166 -11.81 -2.14 11.61
CA LYS A 166 -10.92 -0.96 11.70
C LYS A 166 -10.20 -0.64 10.38
N VAL A 167 -9.75 -1.67 9.65
CA VAL A 167 -9.09 -1.48 8.34
C VAL A 167 -10.10 -1.07 7.28
N GLU A 168 -11.31 -1.62 7.30
CA GLU A 168 -12.39 -1.22 6.36
C GLU A 168 -12.83 0.23 6.57
N GLU A 169 -13.04 0.67 7.81
CA GLU A 169 -13.33 2.07 8.16
C GLU A 169 -12.19 3.00 7.70
N LEU A 170 -10.94 2.56 7.90
CA LEU A 170 -9.77 3.28 7.44
C LEU A 170 -9.77 3.45 5.91
N ILE A 171 -10.07 2.40 5.14
CA ILE A 171 -10.18 2.47 3.68
C ILE A 171 -11.27 3.48 3.25
N GLN A 172 -12.42 3.50 3.92
CA GLN A 172 -13.49 4.47 3.64
C GLN A 172 -13.06 5.93 3.94
N THR A 173 -12.14 6.12 4.88
CA THR A 173 -11.57 7.43 5.16
C THR A 173 -10.56 7.84 4.11
N LEU A 174 -9.65 6.93 3.75
CA LEU A 174 -8.55 7.17 2.81
C LEU A 174 -9.02 7.45 1.38
N LYS A 175 -10.18 6.93 0.94
CA LYS A 175 -10.69 7.17 -0.42
C LYS A 175 -10.95 8.65 -0.76
N LYS A 176 -11.03 9.52 0.25
CA LYS A 176 -11.20 10.97 0.04
C LYS A 176 -9.96 11.61 -0.59
N ASP A 177 -8.80 11.06 -0.28
CA ASP A 177 -7.51 11.62 -0.68
C ASP A 177 -6.77 10.74 -1.70
N TYR A 178 -7.02 9.43 -1.70
CA TYR A 178 -6.29 8.44 -2.49
C TYR A 178 -7.20 7.66 -3.44
N SER A 179 -6.68 7.29 -4.59
CA SER A 179 -7.30 6.26 -5.45
C SER A 179 -6.95 4.89 -4.88
N ILE A 180 -7.94 4.07 -4.55
CA ILE A 180 -7.71 2.77 -3.90
C ILE A 180 -8.14 1.65 -4.82
N ILE A 181 -7.25 0.70 -5.07
CA ILE A 181 -7.55 -0.52 -5.80
C ILE A 181 -7.39 -1.68 -4.83
N ILE A 182 -8.49 -2.35 -4.52
CA ILE A 182 -8.52 -3.42 -3.54
C ILE A 182 -8.90 -4.75 -4.20
N VAL A 183 -8.14 -5.79 -3.89
CA VAL A 183 -8.50 -7.17 -4.16
C VAL A 183 -9.12 -7.76 -2.92
N THR A 184 -10.31 -8.35 -3.04
CA THR A 184 -11.02 -9.00 -1.92
C THR A 184 -11.80 -10.21 -2.38
N HIS A 185 -12.07 -11.13 -1.45
CA HIS A 185 -13.00 -12.25 -1.63
C HIS A 185 -14.37 -11.97 -1.03
N ASN A 186 -14.45 -11.03 -0.09
CA ASN A 186 -15.66 -10.63 0.63
C ASN A 186 -16.11 -9.26 0.16
N MET A 187 -17.43 -9.11 0.02
CA MET A 187 -18.09 -7.82 -0.11
C MET A 187 -18.65 -7.42 1.24
#